data_282fdeab8aa2a3815c892512204a269c
#
_entry.id   282fdeab8aa2a3815c892512204a269c
#
_cell.length_a   1.000
_cell.length_b   1.000
_cell.length_c   1.000
_cell.angle_alpha   90.00
_cell.angle_beta   90.00
_cell.angle_gamma   90.00
#
_symmetry.space_group_name_H-M   'P 1'
#
loop_
_entity.id
_entity.type
_entity.pdbx_description
1 polymer ?
#
loop_
_entity_poly.entity_id
_entity_poly.type
_entity_poly.pdbx_seq_one_letter_code
_entity_poly.pdbx_strand_id
1 'polypeptide(L)'
;MGRVLIIGAGGVGTVVAKKVAQNSDVFTEIMLASRTKSKCDKIASEITNVKIQTAAVDADNVPELVALMKSFKPELVINVALPYQDLHIMDACLEAGVNYLDTANYEPLDEAKFEYSWQWAYKQRFEEAGLTAILGCGFDPGVTGVFTAYAAKHHFDEIHYLDIVDCNGGDHHKAFATNFNPEINIREITQKGKYYEDGQWRETEPQEIHKPLTYPNIGVRESYLLYHEELESLVKNYPTIKRARFWMTFGQEYLTHLRVMQNIGITRIDPVLYNGVEIVPIQFLKAILPNPGELGENYTGETSIGCRIRGIKDGKEKTYCVWNNCSHQAAYQETGAQGVSYTTGVPATIGALMFFKGLWRKPGVYNVEEFDPDPFMEQLMTQGLPWHEQFDLDLEL
;
A
#
# COMPACT_ATOMS: atom_id res chain seq x y z
N MET A 1 -24.95 -9.06 5.77
CA MET A 1 -25.03 -7.66 5.28
C MET A 1 -23.73 -6.99 5.64
N GLY A 2 -22.95 -6.51 4.66
CA GLY A 2 -21.64 -5.94 4.90
C GLY A 2 -21.73 -4.43 5.13
N ARG A 3 -21.50 -3.98 6.37
CA ARG A 3 -21.41 -2.55 6.71
C ARG A 3 -19.94 -2.15 6.85
N VAL A 4 -19.47 -1.25 6.00
CA VAL A 4 -18.07 -0.85 5.92
C VAL A 4 -17.88 0.65 6.11
N LEU A 5 -16.88 1.02 6.91
CA LEU A 5 -16.42 2.40 7.11
C LEU A 5 -15.06 2.56 6.42
N ILE A 6 -14.98 3.49 5.48
CA ILE A 6 -13.73 3.88 4.80
C ILE A 6 -13.21 5.15 5.46
N ILE A 7 -11.97 5.14 5.96
CA ILE A 7 -11.31 6.31 6.55
C ILE A 7 -10.20 6.78 5.63
N GLY A 8 -10.35 7.96 5.06
CA GLY A 8 -9.45 8.57 4.08
C GLY A 8 -10.17 8.88 2.77
N ALA A 9 -10.10 10.14 2.31
CA ALA A 9 -10.75 10.64 1.08
C ALA A 9 -9.72 11.26 0.12
N GLY A 10 -8.57 10.57 -0.04
CA GLY A 10 -7.54 10.83 -1.04
C GLY A 10 -7.75 10.04 -2.32
N GLY A 11 -6.72 9.92 -3.15
CA GLY A 11 -6.74 9.12 -4.38
C GLY A 11 -7.12 7.66 -4.11
N VAL A 12 -6.47 7.01 -3.16
CA VAL A 12 -6.77 5.62 -2.75
C VAL A 12 -8.20 5.50 -2.21
N GLY A 13 -8.63 6.43 -1.32
CA GLY A 13 -9.99 6.43 -0.79
C GLY A 13 -11.07 6.61 -1.86
N THR A 14 -10.77 7.35 -2.94
CA THR A 14 -11.64 7.47 -4.12
C THR A 14 -11.81 6.13 -4.81
N VAL A 15 -10.71 5.40 -5.03
CA VAL A 15 -10.75 4.06 -5.65
C VAL A 15 -11.53 3.09 -4.75
N VAL A 16 -11.19 3.02 -3.46
CA VAL A 16 -11.89 2.12 -2.51
C VAL A 16 -13.37 2.40 -2.47
N ALA A 17 -13.80 3.67 -2.35
CA ALA A 17 -15.22 4.01 -2.32
C ALA A 17 -15.96 3.54 -3.59
N LYS A 18 -15.36 3.74 -4.78
CA LYS A 18 -15.95 3.33 -6.06
C LYS A 18 -15.96 1.81 -6.22
N LYS A 19 -14.88 1.13 -5.84
CA LYS A 19 -14.80 -0.36 -5.90
C LYS A 19 -15.72 -1.04 -4.90
N VAL A 20 -15.83 -0.53 -3.68
CA VAL A 20 -16.82 -1.00 -2.68
C VAL A 20 -18.23 -0.82 -3.21
N ALA A 21 -18.53 0.31 -3.84
CA ALA A 21 -19.84 0.58 -4.45
C ALA A 21 -20.14 -0.36 -5.63
N GLN A 22 -19.15 -0.76 -6.42
CA GLN A 22 -19.31 -1.76 -7.48
C GLN A 22 -19.68 -3.16 -6.95
N ASN A 23 -19.30 -3.46 -5.71
CA ASN A 23 -19.57 -4.72 -5.03
C ASN A 23 -20.70 -4.57 -3.98
N SER A 24 -21.75 -3.84 -4.30
CA SER A 24 -22.88 -3.52 -3.40
C SER A 24 -23.75 -4.71 -2.99
N ASP A 25 -23.61 -5.84 -3.64
CA ASP A 25 -24.16 -7.13 -3.23
C ASP A 25 -23.53 -7.66 -1.93
N VAL A 26 -22.27 -7.33 -1.68
CA VAL A 26 -21.54 -7.64 -0.44
C VAL A 26 -21.57 -6.45 0.52
N PHE A 27 -21.27 -5.24 0.05
CA PHE A 27 -21.20 -4.01 0.85
C PHE A 27 -22.55 -3.27 0.81
N THR A 28 -23.44 -3.60 1.75
CA THR A 28 -24.81 -3.09 1.73
C THR A 28 -24.99 -1.71 2.36
N GLU A 29 -24.09 -1.31 3.26
CA GLU A 29 -24.04 0.01 3.86
C GLU A 29 -22.61 0.52 3.88
N ILE A 30 -22.39 1.70 3.28
CA ILE A 30 -21.06 2.26 3.06
C ILE A 30 -21.01 3.67 3.67
N MET A 31 -19.98 3.93 4.46
CA MET A 31 -19.66 5.27 4.93
C MET A 31 -18.23 5.64 4.54
N LEU A 32 -18.03 6.86 4.02
CA LEU A 32 -16.74 7.46 3.75
C LEU A 32 -16.51 8.62 4.70
N ALA A 33 -15.40 8.59 5.44
CA ALA A 33 -15.08 9.59 6.43
C ALA A 33 -13.65 10.14 6.28
N SER A 34 -13.47 11.42 6.52
CA SER A 34 -12.15 12.08 6.59
C SER A 34 -12.27 13.41 7.33
N ARG A 35 -11.13 14.04 7.65
CA ARG A 35 -11.13 15.40 8.25
C ARG A 35 -11.88 16.43 7.41
N THR A 36 -11.83 16.29 6.09
CA THR A 36 -12.48 17.21 5.14
C THR A 36 -13.72 16.55 4.55
N LYS A 37 -14.86 16.69 5.22
CA LYS A 37 -16.15 16.10 4.79
C LYS A 37 -16.51 16.44 3.34
N SER A 38 -16.21 17.66 2.86
CA SER A 38 -16.51 18.05 1.47
C SER A 38 -15.81 17.19 0.41
N LYS A 39 -14.64 16.63 0.72
CA LYS A 39 -13.97 15.63 -0.15
C LYS A 39 -14.77 14.33 -0.20
N CYS A 40 -15.27 13.86 0.93
CA CYS A 40 -16.13 12.68 1.01
C CYS A 40 -17.43 12.91 0.23
N ASP A 41 -18.06 14.09 0.40
CA ASP A 41 -19.29 14.45 -0.30
C ASP A 41 -19.09 14.48 -1.82
N LYS A 42 -17.96 15.01 -2.29
CA LYS A 42 -17.59 15.02 -3.71
C LYS A 42 -17.49 13.58 -4.25
N ILE A 43 -16.72 12.73 -3.60
CA ILE A 43 -16.56 11.31 -4.02
C ILE A 43 -17.92 10.60 -4.03
N ALA A 44 -18.70 10.76 -2.96
CA ALA A 44 -20.03 10.16 -2.85
C ALA A 44 -20.99 10.64 -3.94
N SER A 45 -20.91 11.90 -4.37
CA SER A 45 -21.75 12.45 -5.43
C SER A 45 -21.49 11.87 -6.82
N GLU A 46 -20.30 11.33 -7.05
CA GLU A 46 -19.92 10.65 -8.29
C GLU A 46 -20.39 9.19 -8.36
N ILE A 47 -20.88 8.62 -7.26
CA ILE A 47 -21.33 7.23 -7.14
C ILE A 47 -22.85 7.20 -7.12
N THR A 48 -23.45 6.62 -8.16
CA THR A 48 -24.90 6.69 -8.37
C THR A 48 -25.64 5.37 -8.14
N ASN A 49 -24.92 4.24 -8.12
CA ASN A 49 -25.50 2.90 -7.99
C ASN A 49 -25.83 2.50 -6.54
N VAL A 50 -25.22 3.15 -5.55
CA VAL A 50 -25.44 2.93 -4.12
C VAL A 50 -25.30 4.24 -3.36
N LYS A 51 -26.05 4.38 -2.26
CA LYS A 51 -25.92 5.56 -1.38
C LYS A 51 -24.73 5.39 -0.44
N ILE A 52 -23.78 6.32 -0.52
CA ILE A 52 -22.67 6.42 0.42
C ILE A 52 -22.99 7.50 1.45
N GLN A 53 -22.91 7.14 2.74
CA GLN A 53 -22.96 8.10 3.83
C GLN A 53 -21.60 8.78 3.98
N THR A 54 -21.58 10.05 4.39
CA THR A 54 -20.33 10.79 4.58
C THR A 54 -20.27 11.39 5.97
N ALA A 55 -19.06 11.44 6.54
CA ALA A 55 -18.81 12.04 7.84
C ALA A 55 -17.50 12.85 7.86
N ALA A 56 -17.43 13.84 8.75
CA ALA A 56 -16.16 14.39 9.20
C ALA A 56 -15.64 13.53 10.35
N VAL A 57 -14.34 13.24 10.36
CA VAL A 57 -13.66 12.58 11.48
C VAL A 57 -12.18 12.93 11.45
N ASP A 58 -11.62 13.26 12.62
CA ASP A 58 -10.18 13.34 12.79
C ASP A 58 -9.63 11.98 13.23
N ALA A 59 -8.84 11.36 12.37
CA ALA A 59 -8.28 10.03 12.63
C ALA A 59 -7.17 10.05 13.71
N ASP A 60 -6.72 11.21 14.15
CA ASP A 60 -5.84 11.36 15.31
C ASP A 60 -6.64 11.43 16.64
N ASN A 61 -7.97 11.54 16.56
CA ASN A 61 -8.88 11.66 17.72
C ASN A 61 -9.62 10.33 17.98
N VAL A 62 -9.06 9.47 18.80
CA VAL A 62 -9.66 8.15 19.12
C VAL A 62 -11.10 8.26 19.65
N PRO A 63 -11.46 9.14 20.60
CA PRO A 63 -12.85 9.31 21.02
C PRO A 63 -13.83 9.65 19.90
N GLU A 64 -13.43 10.48 18.93
CA GLU A 64 -14.25 10.85 17.79
C GLU A 64 -14.47 9.66 16.85
N LEU A 65 -13.39 8.89 16.56
CA LEU A 65 -13.45 7.65 15.79
C LEU A 65 -14.40 6.64 16.45
N VAL A 66 -14.28 6.43 17.76
CA VAL A 66 -15.13 5.51 18.53
C VAL A 66 -16.60 5.93 18.48
N ALA A 67 -16.88 7.22 18.63
CA ALA A 67 -18.24 7.75 18.54
C ALA A 67 -18.84 7.49 17.15
N LEU A 68 -18.08 7.73 16.08
CA LEU A 68 -18.47 7.46 14.70
C LEU A 68 -18.75 5.97 14.49
N MET A 69 -17.83 5.10 14.91
CA MET A 69 -17.98 3.64 14.79
C MET A 69 -19.17 3.11 15.59
N LYS A 70 -19.38 3.57 16.82
CA LYS A 70 -20.55 3.17 17.63
C LYS A 70 -21.87 3.65 17.03
N SER A 71 -21.88 4.79 16.34
CA SER A 71 -23.07 5.33 15.66
C SER A 71 -23.39 4.56 14.38
N PHE A 72 -22.40 4.37 13.50
CA PHE A 72 -22.58 3.70 12.21
C PHE A 72 -22.57 2.18 12.33
N LYS A 73 -21.87 1.62 13.33
CA LYS A 73 -21.71 0.18 13.62
C LYS A 73 -21.17 -0.61 12.41
N PRO A 74 -20.02 -0.22 11.84
CA PRO A 74 -19.40 -0.99 10.77
C PRO A 74 -18.94 -2.36 11.28
N GLU A 75 -18.89 -3.36 10.41
CA GLU A 75 -18.24 -4.63 10.70
C GLU A 75 -16.73 -4.58 10.43
N LEU A 76 -16.33 -3.70 9.49
CA LEU A 76 -14.94 -3.51 9.07
C LEU A 76 -14.66 -2.03 8.84
N VAL A 77 -13.51 -1.57 9.29
CA VAL A 77 -12.88 -0.33 8.87
C VAL A 77 -11.86 -0.64 7.78
N ILE A 78 -11.93 0.08 6.65
CA ILE A 78 -10.86 0.15 5.65
C ILE A 78 -10.13 1.46 5.87
N ASN A 79 -8.93 1.38 6.40
CA ASN A 79 -8.07 2.53 6.65
C ASN A 79 -7.20 2.81 5.43
N VAL A 80 -7.46 3.93 4.77
CA VAL A 80 -6.66 4.48 3.67
C VAL A 80 -6.30 5.96 3.97
N ALA A 81 -6.17 6.27 5.25
CA ALA A 81 -5.60 7.50 5.75
C ALA A 81 -4.07 7.45 5.67
N LEU A 82 -3.38 8.38 6.32
CA LEU A 82 -1.92 8.33 6.38
C LEU A 82 -1.47 7.31 7.44
N PRO A 83 -0.30 6.69 7.27
CA PRO A 83 0.20 5.66 8.18
C PRO A 83 0.36 6.14 9.65
N TYR A 84 0.51 7.43 9.86
CA TYR A 84 0.57 8.05 11.20
C TYR A 84 -0.67 7.78 12.07
N GLN A 85 -1.84 7.54 11.45
CA GLN A 85 -3.11 7.34 12.14
C GLN A 85 -3.43 5.86 12.44
N ASP A 86 -2.64 4.92 11.95
CA ASP A 86 -2.98 3.49 12.01
C ASP A 86 -3.25 3.01 13.45
N LEU A 87 -2.36 3.33 14.39
CA LEU A 87 -2.51 2.88 15.78
C LEU A 87 -3.73 3.52 16.46
N HIS A 88 -4.04 4.79 16.18
CA HIS A 88 -5.23 5.45 16.70
C HIS A 88 -6.51 4.80 16.18
N ILE A 89 -6.53 4.44 14.88
CA ILE A 89 -7.68 3.76 14.28
C ILE A 89 -7.80 2.32 14.82
N MET A 90 -6.67 1.59 15.02
CA MET A 90 -6.68 0.27 15.65
C MET A 90 -7.18 0.32 17.10
N ASP A 91 -6.79 1.32 17.89
CA ASP A 91 -7.32 1.53 19.25
C ASP A 91 -8.82 1.80 19.23
N ALA A 92 -9.30 2.65 18.31
CA ALA A 92 -10.72 2.92 18.15
C ALA A 92 -11.51 1.68 17.71
N CYS A 93 -10.95 0.85 16.82
CA CYS A 93 -11.53 -0.42 16.40
C CYS A 93 -11.70 -1.38 17.57
N LEU A 94 -10.68 -1.53 18.42
CA LEU A 94 -10.75 -2.37 19.62
C LEU A 94 -11.82 -1.87 20.60
N GLU A 95 -11.88 -0.55 20.86
CA GLU A 95 -12.88 0.01 21.79
C GLU A 95 -14.31 -0.10 21.25
N ALA A 96 -14.48 0.01 19.92
CA ALA A 96 -15.79 -0.07 19.29
C ALA A 96 -16.21 -1.51 18.92
N GLY A 97 -15.32 -2.50 19.02
CA GLY A 97 -15.59 -3.88 18.63
C GLY A 97 -15.69 -4.06 17.10
N VAL A 98 -14.79 -3.41 16.33
CA VAL A 98 -14.81 -3.38 14.87
C VAL A 98 -13.52 -3.99 14.31
N ASN A 99 -13.61 -4.72 13.20
CA ASN A 99 -12.45 -5.26 12.50
C ASN A 99 -11.72 -4.17 11.70
N TYR A 100 -10.45 -4.42 11.39
CA TYR A 100 -9.53 -3.45 10.79
C TYR A 100 -8.87 -4.00 9.52
N LEU A 101 -8.65 -3.13 8.54
CA LEU A 101 -7.84 -3.38 7.35
C LEU A 101 -7.14 -2.09 6.95
N ASP A 102 -5.85 -2.16 6.63
CA ASP A 102 -5.07 -1.05 6.06
C ASP A 102 -4.32 -1.43 4.79
N THR A 103 -3.59 -0.46 4.23
CA THR A 103 -2.83 -0.61 2.98
C THR A 103 -1.33 -0.33 3.13
N ALA A 104 -0.87 -0.07 4.35
CA ALA A 104 0.52 0.26 4.67
C ALA A 104 0.83 -0.20 6.10
N ASN A 105 1.97 0.21 6.65
CA ASN A 105 2.30 0.03 8.05
C ASN A 105 2.33 1.38 8.77
N TYR A 106 2.21 1.34 10.10
CA TYR A 106 2.39 2.52 10.94
C TYR A 106 3.78 3.13 10.80
N GLU A 107 3.83 4.46 10.75
CA GLU A 107 5.06 5.25 10.76
C GLU A 107 4.95 6.38 11.79
N PRO A 108 5.95 6.57 12.68
CA PRO A 108 6.02 7.74 13.54
C PRO A 108 6.24 9.04 12.75
N LEU A 109 5.62 10.14 13.20
CA LEU A 109 5.77 11.45 12.54
C LEU A 109 7.19 12.02 12.63
N ASP A 110 7.87 11.76 13.73
CA ASP A 110 9.17 12.34 14.10
C ASP A 110 10.37 11.48 13.71
N GLU A 111 10.14 10.25 13.24
CA GLU A 111 11.16 9.31 12.80
C GLU A 111 10.71 8.59 11.53
N ALA A 112 11.58 8.54 10.52
CA ALA A 112 11.34 7.72 9.32
C ALA A 112 11.65 6.26 9.66
N LYS A 113 10.64 5.53 10.15
CA LYS A 113 10.77 4.16 10.64
C LYS A 113 9.56 3.33 10.25
N PHE A 114 9.71 2.61 9.16
CA PHE A 114 8.68 1.74 8.58
C PHE A 114 8.84 0.33 9.16
N GLU A 115 8.03 -0.06 10.13
CA GLU A 115 8.09 -1.37 10.80
C GLU A 115 6.70 -1.86 11.19
N TYR A 116 6.41 -3.12 10.94
CA TYR A 116 5.16 -3.76 11.39
C TYR A 116 5.14 -4.06 12.91
N SER A 117 6.26 -3.99 13.59
CA SER A 117 6.38 -4.31 15.03
C SER A 117 5.34 -3.56 15.89
N TRP A 118 5.04 -2.31 15.54
CA TRP A 118 4.03 -1.48 16.21
C TRP A 118 2.63 -2.07 16.13
N GLN A 119 2.22 -2.52 14.95
CA GLN A 119 0.89 -3.09 14.72
C GLN A 119 0.82 -4.55 15.16
N TRP A 120 1.89 -5.33 15.00
CA TRP A 120 1.94 -6.71 15.53
C TRP A 120 1.81 -6.78 17.05
N ALA A 121 2.21 -5.74 17.78
CA ALA A 121 2.00 -5.65 19.22
C ALA A 121 0.52 -5.66 19.64
N TYR A 122 -0.40 -5.35 18.70
CA TYR A 122 -1.84 -5.41 18.95
C TYR A 122 -2.43 -6.82 18.83
N LYS A 123 -1.66 -7.82 18.41
CA LYS A 123 -2.18 -9.16 18.08
C LYS A 123 -3.00 -9.77 19.20
N GLN A 124 -2.46 -9.80 20.42
CA GLN A 124 -3.16 -10.36 21.57
C GLN A 124 -4.48 -9.63 21.87
N ARG A 125 -4.48 -8.31 21.80
CA ARG A 125 -5.68 -7.48 22.05
C ARG A 125 -6.80 -7.79 21.05
N PHE A 126 -6.45 -7.96 19.76
CA PHE A 126 -7.41 -8.35 18.71
C PHE A 126 -7.87 -9.80 18.87
N GLU A 127 -7.00 -10.73 19.28
CA GLU A 127 -7.37 -12.13 19.58
C GLU A 127 -8.37 -12.20 20.74
N GLU A 128 -8.09 -11.51 21.86
CA GLU A 128 -8.97 -11.47 23.03
C GLU A 128 -10.33 -10.82 22.73
N ALA A 129 -10.36 -9.82 21.85
CA ALA A 129 -11.58 -9.17 21.40
C ALA A 129 -12.37 -9.97 20.35
N GLY A 130 -11.81 -11.06 19.82
CA GLY A 130 -12.40 -11.83 18.72
C GLY A 130 -12.44 -11.08 17.39
N LEU A 131 -11.56 -10.08 17.19
CA LEU A 131 -11.49 -9.21 16.04
C LEU A 131 -10.32 -9.57 15.12
N THR A 132 -10.48 -9.27 13.85
CA THR A 132 -9.45 -9.45 12.81
C THR A 132 -8.88 -8.09 12.40
N ALA A 133 -7.56 -7.99 12.34
CA ALA A 133 -6.85 -6.91 11.64
C ALA A 133 -6.03 -7.50 10.48
N ILE A 134 -6.23 -6.96 9.28
CA ILE A 134 -5.53 -7.31 8.04
C ILE A 134 -4.60 -6.15 7.71
N LEU A 135 -3.30 -6.40 7.71
CA LEU A 135 -2.28 -5.38 7.51
C LEU A 135 -1.70 -5.40 6.10
N GLY A 136 -1.41 -4.22 5.60
CA GLY A 136 -0.71 -4.04 4.34
C GLY A 136 -1.47 -4.63 3.15
N CYS A 137 -2.75 -4.37 3.02
CA CYS A 137 -3.59 -4.87 1.92
C CYS A 137 -3.69 -3.87 0.77
N GLY A 138 -2.54 -3.34 0.34
CA GLY A 138 -2.35 -2.54 -0.86
C GLY A 138 -1.78 -3.37 -2.00
N PHE A 139 -0.88 -2.77 -2.80
CA PHE A 139 -0.15 -3.56 -3.80
C PHE A 139 1.20 -4.02 -3.25
N ASP A 140 2.02 -3.10 -2.88
CA ASP A 140 3.29 -3.20 -2.15
C ASP A 140 3.28 -2.18 -0.98
N PRO A 141 3.00 -2.66 0.22
CA PRO A 141 2.65 -4.03 0.64
C PRO A 141 1.24 -4.47 0.21
N GLY A 142 1.08 -5.76 -0.03
CA GLY A 142 -0.23 -6.38 -0.26
C GLY A 142 -0.22 -7.45 -1.35
N VAL A 143 -0.50 -7.09 -2.60
CA VAL A 143 -0.52 -8.05 -3.72
C VAL A 143 0.81 -8.80 -3.84
N THR A 144 1.94 -8.15 -3.59
CA THR A 144 3.28 -8.77 -3.56
C THR A 144 3.40 -9.87 -2.50
N GLY A 145 2.80 -9.66 -1.33
CA GLY A 145 2.66 -10.67 -0.28
C GLY A 145 1.78 -11.83 -0.73
N VAL A 146 0.62 -11.54 -1.34
CA VAL A 146 -0.28 -12.57 -1.90
C VAL A 146 0.38 -13.34 -3.03
N PHE A 147 1.12 -12.69 -3.93
CA PHE A 147 1.91 -13.34 -4.98
C PHE A 147 2.95 -14.30 -4.40
N THR A 148 3.63 -13.88 -3.33
CA THR A 148 4.60 -14.74 -2.63
C THR A 148 3.93 -15.93 -1.97
N ALA A 149 2.76 -15.73 -1.33
CA ALA A 149 1.97 -16.81 -0.73
C ALA A 149 1.45 -17.81 -1.80
N TYR A 150 1.00 -17.29 -2.94
CA TYR A 150 0.57 -18.11 -4.08
C TYR A 150 1.72 -18.93 -4.64
N ALA A 151 2.88 -18.33 -4.81
CA ALA A 151 4.08 -19.04 -5.25
C ALA A 151 4.50 -20.13 -4.26
N ALA A 152 4.51 -19.84 -2.96
CA ALA A 152 4.82 -20.80 -1.92
C ALA A 152 3.84 -21.97 -1.90
N LYS A 153 2.54 -21.70 -2.08
CA LYS A 153 1.49 -22.73 -2.06
C LYS A 153 1.57 -23.68 -3.27
N HIS A 154 1.80 -23.13 -4.46
CA HIS A 154 1.65 -23.89 -5.72
C HIS A 154 2.95 -24.26 -6.40
N HIS A 155 4.02 -23.47 -6.24
CA HIS A 155 5.19 -23.56 -7.10
C HIS A 155 6.50 -23.90 -6.38
N PHE A 156 6.57 -23.72 -5.05
CA PHE A 156 7.77 -23.94 -4.27
C PHE A 156 7.53 -24.77 -3.00
N ASP A 157 8.50 -25.58 -2.64
CA ASP A 157 8.64 -26.21 -1.33
C ASP A 157 9.45 -25.29 -0.40
N GLU A 158 10.44 -24.57 -0.99
CA GLU A 158 11.26 -23.56 -0.31
C GLU A 158 11.47 -22.36 -1.22
N ILE A 159 11.20 -21.15 -0.73
CA ILE A 159 11.58 -19.89 -1.39
C ILE A 159 12.94 -19.48 -0.85
N HIS A 160 13.95 -19.31 -1.72
CA HIS A 160 15.29 -18.90 -1.32
C HIS A 160 15.59 -17.43 -1.63
N TYR A 161 15.13 -16.92 -2.76
CA TYR A 161 15.40 -15.56 -3.23
C TYR A 161 14.10 -14.90 -3.68
N LEU A 162 13.85 -13.71 -3.17
CA LEU A 162 12.69 -12.91 -3.48
C LEU A 162 13.15 -11.49 -3.82
N ASP A 163 12.90 -11.06 -5.05
CA ASP A 163 13.00 -9.68 -5.44
C ASP A 163 11.59 -9.15 -5.78
N ILE A 164 11.12 -8.17 -5.02
CA ILE A 164 9.94 -7.39 -5.35
C ILE A 164 10.41 -6.27 -6.26
N VAL A 165 9.70 -6.06 -7.36
CA VAL A 165 10.06 -5.07 -8.38
C VAL A 165 8.86 -4.17 -8.68
N ASP A 166 9.01 -2.86 -8.44
CA ASP A 166 8.00 -1.86 -8.70
C ASP A 166 8.49 -0.86 -9.75
N CYS A 167 7.72 -0.74 -10.82
CA CYS A 167 7.96 0.24 -11.86
C CYS A 167 6.71 1.04 -12.16
N ASN A 168 6.80 2.34 -11.99
CA ASN A 168 5.89 3.27 -12.62
C ASN A 168 6.53 3.80 -13.92
N GLY A 169 6.11 3.23 -15.04
CA GLY A 169 6.56 3.63 -16.39
C GLY A 169 5.74 4.76 -17.00
N GLY A 170 4.88 5.40 -16.21
CA GLY A 170 3.98 6.46 -16.69
C GLY A 170 4.61 7.85 -16.73
N ASP A 171 3.90 8.78 -17.36
CA ASP A 171 4.25 10.20 -17.45
C ASP A 171 3.05 11.07 -17.10
N HIS A 172 3.14 11.83 -16.02
CA HIS A 172 2.16 12.81 -15.58
C HIS A 172 2.42 14.24 -16.08
N HIS A 173 3.43 14.42 -16.93
CA HIS A 173 3.81 15.71 -17.55
C HIS A 173 4.14 16.83 -16.55
N LYS A 174 4.66 16.49 -15.36
CA LYS A 174 5.15 17.44 -14.36
C LYS A 174 6.64 17.22 -14.18
N ALA A 175 7.41 18.31 -14.04
CA ALA A 175 8.83 18.23 -13.77
C ALA A 175 9.14 17.50 -12.44
N PHE A 176 8.30 17.70 -11.43
CA PHE A 176 8.34 16.97 -10.18
C PHE A 176 6.93 16.81 -9.60
N ALA A 177 6.54 15.59 -9.34
CA ALA A 177 5.34 15.22 -8.59
C ALA A 177 5.54 13.82 -7.98
N THR A 178 4.76 13.50 -6.96
CA THR A 178 4.75 12.17 -6.34
C THR A 178 3.41 11.49 -6.62
N ASN A 179 3.41 10.16 -6.74
CA ASN A 179 2.20 9.40 -7.08
C ASN A 179 1.29 9.13 -5.88
N PHE A 180 1.83 9.27 -4.68
CA PHE A 180 1.10 9.22 -3.40
C PHE A 180 1.57 10.38 -2.52
N ASN A 181 1.22 10.37 -1.24
CA ASN A 181 1.52 11.49 -0.34
C ASN A 181 2.99 11.96 -0.47
N PRO A 182 3.26 13.23 -0.82
CA PRO A 182 4.62 13.69 -1.09
C PRO A 182 5.59 13.51 0.09
N GLU A 183 5.10 13.68 1.31
CA GLU A 183 5.91 13.50 2.51
C GLU A 183 6.36 12.06 2.67
N ILE A 184 5.42 11.10 2.59
CA ILE A 184 5.72 9.67 2.70
C ILE A 184 6.68 9.25 1.59
N ASN A 185 6.38 9.59 0.34
CA ASN A 185 7.23 9.28 -0.82
C ASN A 185 8.66 9.80 -0.66
N ILE A 186 8.82 11.08 -0.28
CA ILE A 186 10.16 11.67 -0.10
C ILE A 186 10.90 11.01 1.07
N ARG A 187 10.23 10.73 2.19
CA ARG A 187 10.83 10.04 3.35
C ARG A 187 11.33 8.65 2.97
N GLU A 188 10.51 7.88 2.28
CA GLU A 188 10.85 6.54 1.81
C GLU A 188 12.10 6.53 0.93
N ILE A 189 12.17 7.40 -0.09
CA ILE A 189 13.29 7.44 -1.04
C ILE A 189 14.57 8.00 -0.43
N THR A 190 14.46 8.86 0.57
CA THR A 190 15.61 9.54 1.18
C THR A 190 16.19 8.83 2.39
N GLN A 191 15.53 7.80 2.89
CA GLN A 191 16.07 6.95 3.96
C GLN A 191 17.09 5.94 3.41
N LYS A 192 17.82 5.31 4.33
CA LYS A 192 18.73 4.21 4.00
C LYS A 192 17.96 3.04 3.38
N GLY A 193 18.55 2.45 2.34
CA GLY A 193 18.08 1.18 1.82
C GLY A 193 18.34 0.07 2.85
N LYS A 194 17.48 -0.95 2.88
CA LYS A 194 17.64 -2.11 3.77
C LYS A 194 17.10 -3.35 3.09
N TYR A 195 17.85 -4.42 3.12
CA TYR A 195 17.46 -5.71 2.56
C TYR A 195 17.92 -6.87 3.42
N TYR A 196 17.32 -8.03 3.24
CA TYR A 196 17.67 -9.23 3.96
C TYR A 196 18.58 -10.13 3.13
N GLU A 197 19.68 -10.63 3.73
CA GLU A 197 20.59 -11.56 3.09
C GLU A 197 21.32 -12.45 4.12
N ASP A 198 21.30 -13.75 3.90
CA ASP A 198 21.98 -14.78 4.71
C ASP A 198 21.68 -14.65 6.22
N GLY A 199 20.41 -14.50 6.56
CA GLY A 199 19.98 -14.42 7.97
C GLY A 199 20.16 -13.05 8.62
N GLN A 200 20.55 -12.02 7.88
CA GLN A 200 20.85 -10.70 8.41
C GLN A 200 20.22 -9.58 7.58
N TRP A 201 19.78 -8.54 8.26
CA TRP A 201 19.44 -7.27 7.62
C TRP A 201 20.70 -6.48 7.30
N ARG A 202 20.81 -5.99 6.08
CA ARG A 202 21.91 -5.16 5.60
C ARG A 202 21.38 -3.79 5.22
N GLU A 203 22.09 -2.74 5.64
CA GLU A 203 21.78 -1.35 5.29
C GLU A 203 22.69 -0.86 4.17
N THR A 204 22.19 0.08 3.38
CA THR A 204 22.91 0.81 2.34
C THR A 204 22.64 2.31 2.48
N GLU A 205 23.48 3.13 1.89
CA GLU A 205 23.13 4.54 1.74
C GLU A 205 21.95 4.69 0.76
N PRO A 206 21.18 5.79 0.87
CA PRO A 206 20.05 6.03 -0.02
C PRO A 206 20.44 5.94 -1.48
N GLN A 207 19.74 5.10 -2.26
CA GLN A 207 19.96 4.92 -3.70
C GLN A 207 21.37 4.41 -4.11
N GLU A 208 22.16 3.88 -3.18
CA GLU A 208 23.53 3.41 -3.44
C GLU A 208 23.55 2.20 -4.38
N ILE A 209 22.65 1.24 -4.15
CA ILE A 209 22.55 0.04 -4.99
C ILE A 209 21.45 0.24 -6.02
N HIS A 210 21.84 0.22 -7.29
CA HIS A 210 20.90 0.32 -8.41
C HIS A 210 21.36 -0.53 -9.60
N LYS A 211 20.42 -0.96 -10.42
CA LYS A 211 20.68 -1.73 -11.65
C LYS A 211 19.53 -1.59 -12.65
N PRO A 212 19.80 -1.76 -13.94
CA PRO A 212 18.73 -1.86 -14.92
C PRO A 212 17.96 -3.16 -14.74
N LEU A 213 16.62 -3.06 -14.70
CA LEU A 213 15.73 -4.22 -14.73
C LEU A 213 14.75 -4.10 -15.89
N THR A 214 14.36 -5.24 -16.46
CA THR A 214 13.36 -5.28 -17.54
C THR A 214 11.96 -5.50 -16.94
N TYR A 215 11.03 -4.62 -17.27
CA TYR A 215 9.64 -4.69 -16.83
C TYR A 215 8.73 -5.03 -18.01
N PRO A 216 7.80 -6.00 -17.86
CA PRO A 216 6.84 -6.33 -18.90
C PRO A 216 6.08 -5.09 -19.39
N ASN A 217 5.92 -4.97 -20.71
CA ASN A 217 5.31 -3.87 -21.46
C ASN A 217 6.03 -2.50 -21.37
N ILE A 218 6.87 -2.26 -20.36
CA ILE A 218 7.55 -0.98 -20.12
C ILE A 218 8.98 -0.98 -20.68
N GLY A 219 9.65 -2.15 -20.66
CA GLY A 219 11.06 -2.29 -21.04
C GLY A 219 12.04 -2.04 -19.91
N VAL A 220 13.28 -1.71 -20.25
CA VAL A 220 14.37 -1.55 -19.28
C VAL A 220 14.23 -0.20 -18.53
N ARG A 221 14.32 -0.26 -17.21
CA ARG A 221 14.34 0.91 -16.32
C ARG A 221 15.42 0.75 -15.26
N GLU A 222 16.07 1.86 -14.92
CA GLU A 222 16.96 1.89 -13.77
C GLU A 222 16.15 1.73 -12.50
N SER A 223 16.53 0.75 -11.68
CA SER A 223 15.82 0.35 -10.47
C SER A 223 16.76 0.48 -9.28
N TYR A 224 16.26 1.08 -8.22
CA TYR A 224 17.00 1.42 -7.00
C TYR A 224 16.55 0.51 -5.88
N LEU A 225 17.50 -0.05 -5.13
CA LEU A 225 17.22 -0.85 -3.95
C LEU A 225 16.77 0.08 -2.83
N LEU A 226 15.58 -0.17 -2.31
CA LEU A 226 15.01 0.52 -1.17
C LEU A 226 14.72 -0.48 -0.04
N TYR A 227 14.42 0.04 1.13
CA TYR A 227 13.69 -0.69 2.14
C TYR A 227 12.18 -0.56 1.88
N HIS A 228 11.46 -1.65 2.04
CA HIS A 228 10.01 -1.65 2.05
C HIS A 228 9.50 -2.65 3.09
N GLU A 229 8.43 -2.30 3.78
CA GLU A 229 7.99 -2.97 5.01
C GLU A 229 7.56 -4.42 4.82
N GLU A 230 7.01 -4.82 3.68
CA GLU A 230 6.60 -6.21 3.45
C GLU A 230 7.77 -7.18 3.48
N LEU A 231 9.01 -6.71 3.29
CA LEU A 231 10.18 -7.57 3.46
C LEU A 231 10.27 -8.15 4.87
N GLU A 232 9.84 -7.41 5.91
CA GLU A 232 9.85 -7.90 7.30
C GLU A 232 8.87 -9.06 7.48
N SER A 233 7.63 -8.88 7.02
CA SER A 233 6.60 -9.90 7.19
C SER A 233 6.89 -11.14 6.33
N LEU A 234 7.40 -10.96 5.11
CA LEU A 234 7.75 -12.06 4.21
C LEU A 234 8.92 -12.89 4.74
N VAL A 235 10.00 -12.26 5.21
CA VAL A 235 11.13 -12.98 5.82
C VAL A 235 10.70 -13.70 7.10
N LYS A 236 9.82 -13.11 7.90
CA LYS A 236 9.27 -13.73 9.11
C LYS A 236 8.40 -14.95 8.77
N ASN A 237 7.55 -14.85 7.75
CA ASN A 237 6.57 -15.88 7.41
C ASN A 237 7.15 -16.99 6.51
N TYR A 238 8.25 -16.71 5.78
CA TYR A 238 8.96 -17.66 4.92
C TYR A 238 10.43 -17.80 5.34
N PRO A 239 10.73 -18.60 6.40
CA PRO A 239 12.06 -18.66 6.99
C PRO A 239 13.12 -19.35 6.09
N THR A 240 12.73 -19.92 4.96
CA THR A 240 13.64 -20.46 3.95
C THR A 240 14.25 -19.38 3.05
N ILE A 241 13.75 -18.14 3.12
CA ILE A 241 14.29 -17.00 2.38
C ILE A 241 15.72 -16.72 2.85
N LYS A 242 16.65 -16.75 1.91
CA LYS A 242 18.07 -16.41 2.10
C LYS A 242 18.34 -14.95 1.72
N ARG A 243 17.58 -14.41 0.76
CA ARG A 243 17.66 -12.99 0.38
C ARG A 243 16.29 -12.47 -0.05
N ALA A 244 15.93 -11.29 0.47
CA ALA A 244 14.75 -10.53 0.07
C ALA A 244 15.13 -9.07 -0.19
N ARG A 245 14.71 -8.53 -1.34
CA ARG A 245 15.02 -7.16 -1.78
C ARG A 245 13.78 -6.51 -2.41
N PHE A 246 13.72 -5.19 -2.27
CA PHE A 246 12.72 -4.35 -2.94
C PHE A 246 13.41 -3.37 -3.89
N TRP A 247 12.87 -3.26 -5.09
CA TRP A 247 13.39 -2.42 -6.16
C TRP A 247 12.31 -1.51 -6.70
N MET A 248 12.58 -0.20 -6.71
CA MET A 248 11.67 0.80 -7.27
C MET A 248 12.35 1.64 -8.33
N THR A 249 11.59 2.12 -9.30
CA THR A 249 12.10 2.93 -10.41
C THR A 249 11.86 4.41 -10.20
N PHE A 250 12.85 5.22 -10.58
CA PHE A 250 12.74 6.68 -10.58
C PHE A 250 13.31 7.27 -11.85
N GLY A 251 12.64 8.29 -12.40
CA GLY A 251 13.16 9.07 -13.52
C GLY A 251 14.34 9.95 -13.11
N GLN A 252 15.31 10.15 -14.00
CA GLN A 252 16.49 10.99 -13.73
C GLN A 252 16.12 12.45 -13.43
N GLU A 253 15.07 12.97 -14.04
CA GLU A 253 14.56 14.31 -13.75
C GLU A 253 14.05 14.40 -12.30
N TYR A 254 13.24 13.42 -11.88
CA TYR A 254 12.76 13.33 -10.50
C TYR A 254 13.91 13.28 -9.49
N LEU A 255 14.91 12.41 -9.70
CA LEU A 255 16.06 12.29 -8.80
C LEU A 255 16.93 13.56 -8.77
N THR A 256 17.01 14.27 -9.89
CA THR A 256 17.75 15.54 -9.96
C THR A 256 17.08 16.60 -9.10
N HIS A 257 15.77 16.77 -9.21
CA HIS A 257 15.00 17.70 -8.38
C HIS A 257 15.05 17.30 -6.90
N LEU A 258 14.87 16.01 -6.60
CA LEU A 258 14.94 15.51 -5.22
C LEU A 258 16.28 15.83 -4.57
N ARG A 259 17.40 15.59 -5.27
CA ARG A 259 18.76 15.88 -4.79
C ARG A 259 18.95 17.37 -4.48
N VAL A 260 18.45 18.25 -5.35
CA VAL A 260 18.50 19.70 -5.10
C VAL A 260 17.72 20.04 -3.84
N MET A 261 16.52 19.51 -3.69
CA MET A 261 15.67 19.76 -2.51
C MET A 261 16.31 19.23 -1.22
N GLN A 262 16.97 18.07 -1.26
CA GLN A 262 17.74 17.54 -0.12
C GLN A 262 18.91 18.47 0.24
N ASN A 263 19.70 18.91 -0.76
CA ASN A 263 20.88 19.76 -0.55
C ASN A 263 20.53 21.12 0.06
N ILE A 264 19.37 21.68 -0.25
CA ILE A 264 18.91 22.95 0.36
C ILE A 264 18.12 22.73 1.66
N GLY A 265 17.89 21.47 2.07
CA GLY A 265 17.25 21.11 3.32
C GLY A 265 15.72 21.26 3.36
N ILE A 266 15.04 21.41 2.20
CA ILE A 266 13.56 21.52 2.17
C ILE A 266 12.85 20.20 2.44
N THR A 267 13.56 19.06 2.38
CA THR A 267 13.03 17.72 2.70
C THR A 267 13.15 17.33 4.18
N ARG A 268 13.69 18.23 5.03
CA ARG A 268 13.87 17.98 6.47
C ARG A 268 12.55 17.80 7.19
N ILE A 269 12.53 16.86 8.14
CA ILE A 269 11.37 16.55 9.02
C ILE A 269 11.44 17.29 10.37
N ASP A 270 12.63 17.80 10.74
CA ASP A 270 12.82 18.58 11.96
C ASP A 270 12.43 20.06 11.73
N PRO A 271 11.86 20.74 12.75
CA PRO A 271 11.39 22.10 12.61
C PRO A 271 12.55 23.09 12.44
N VAL A 272 12.32 24.14 11.68
CA VAL A 272 13.20 25.31 11.55
C VAL A 272 12.46 26.59 11.95
N LEU A 273 13.15 27.49 12.63
CA LEU A 273 12.55 28.77 13.06
C LEU A 273 12.59 29.78 11.90
N TYR A 274 11.43 30.26 11.46
CA TYR A 274 11.28 31.32 10.46
C TYR A 274 10.37 32.44 11.00
N ASN A 275 10.93 33.64 11.16
CA ASN A 275 10.19 34.82 11.69
C ASN A 275 9.43 34.53 13.00
N GLY A 276 10.03 33.76 13.92
CA GLY A 276 9.42 33.41 15.20
C GLY A 276 8.38 32.30 15.16
N VAL A 277 8.19 31.66 14.00
CA VAL A 277 7.27 30.49 13.82
C VAL A 277 8.10 29.28 13.48
N GLU A 278 7.84 28.16 14.12
CA GLU A 278 8.42 26.85 13.74
C GLU A 278 7.72 26.32 12.49
N ILE A 279 8.52 25.96 11.49
CA ILE A 279 8.07 25.37 10.23
C ILE A 279 8.82 24.07 10.03
N VAL A 280 8.11 22.99 9.75
CA VAL A 280 8.70 21.71 9.29
C VAL A 280 8.83 21.80 7.77
N PRO A 281 10.07 21.84 7.20
CA PRO A 281 10.28 22.13 5.78
C PRO A 281 9.52 21.21 4.84
N ILE A 282 9.50 19.89 5.10
CA ILE A 282 8.81 18.92 4.26
C ILE A 282 7.28 19.14 4.23
N GLN A 283 6.68 19.67 5.32
CA GLN A 283 5.26 19.99 5.35
C GLN A 283 4.93 21.19 4.45
N PHE A 284 5.84 22.17 4.40
CA PHE A 284 5.71 23.28 3.47
C PHE A 284 5.90 22.81 2.02
N LEU A 285 6.91 21.98 1.74
CA LEU A 285 7.10 21.36 0.43
C LEU A 285 5.85 20.61 -0.04
N LYS A 286 5.29 19.76 0.81
CA LYS A 286 4.05 19.03 0.54
C LYS A 286 2.88 19.96 0.16
N ALA A 287 2.78 21.12 0.80
CA ALA A 287 1.69 22.07 0.54
C ALA A 287 1.78 22.73 -0.83
N ILE A 288 2.97 22.83 -1.43
CA ILE A 288 3.18 23.47 -2.75
C ILE A 288 3.31 22.47 -3.90
N LEU A 289 3.53 21.18 -3.62
CA LEU A 289 3.60 20.15 -4.64
C LEU A 289 2.22 19.81 -5.23
N PRO A 290 2.16 19.34 -6.49
CA PRO A 290 0.92 18.84 -7.08
C PRO A 290 0.26 17.79 -6.20
N ASN A 291 -1.07 17.85 -6.07
CA ASN A 291 -1.83 16.84 -5.35
C ASN A 291 -1.82 15.52 -6.16
N PRO A 292 -1.33 14.40 -5.60
CA PRO A 292 -1.29 13.12 -6.30
C PRO A 292 -2.66 12.64 -6.81
N GLY A 293 -3.74 12.98 -6.09
CA GLY A 293 -5.11 12.63 -6.48
C GLY A 293 -5.60 13.39 -7.73
N GLU A 294 -4.90 14.43 -8.17
CA GLU A 294 -5.27 15.25 -9.34
C GLU A 294 -4.38 14.96 -10.57
N LEU A 295 -3.45 14.02 -10.48
CA LEU A 295 -2.54 13.71 -11.59
C LEU A 295 -3.18 12.85 -12.69
N GLY A 296 -4.32 12.20 -12.42
CA GLY A 296 -4.86 11.12 -13.27
C GLY A 296 -5.33 11.55 -14.66
N GLU A 297 -5.85 12.77 -14.84
CA GLU A 297 -6.53 13.20 -16.09
C GLU A 297 -5.65 13.08 -17.35
N ASN A 298 -4.37 13.44 -17.24
CA ASN A 298 -3.42 13.41 -18.35
C ASN A 298 -2.27 12.41 -18.13
N TYR A 299 -2.42 11.49 -17.22
CA TYR A 299 -1.40 10.51 -16.90
C TYR A 299 -1.40 9.40 -17.94
N THR A 300 -0.29 9.22 -18.64
CA THR A 300 -0.11 8.18 -19.66
C THR A 300 0.79 7.05 -19.17
N GLY A 301 0.81 5.93 -19.90
CA GLY A 301 1.62 4.77 -19.56
C GLY A 301 1.00 3.86 -18.49
N GLU A 302 1.81 3.04 -17.89
CA GLU A 302 1.34 2.00 -16.95
C GLU A 302 2.36 1.71 -15.84
N THR A 303 1.90 1.12 -14.75
CA THR A 303 2.76 0.49 -13.75
C THR A 303 3.03 -0.98 -14.13
N SER A 304 4.14 -1.53 -13.62
CA SER A 304 4.45 -2.97 -13.67
C SER A 304 5.06 -3.37 -12.33
N ILE A 305 4.30 -4.10 -11.52
CA ILE A 305 4.69 -4.45 -10.16
C ILE A 305 4.56 -5.96 -9.98
N GLY A 306 5.57 -6.59 -9.35
CA GLY A 306 5.53 -8.03 -9.16
C GLY A 306 6.68 -8.61 -8.35
N CYS A 307 6.72 -9.94 -8.32
CA CYS A 307 7.72 -10.72 -7.61
C CYS A 307 8.54 -11.56 -8.57
N ARG A 308 9.86 -11.60 -8.35
CA ARG A 308 10.81 -12.52 -8.99
C ARG A 308 11.31 -13.46 -7.91
N ILE A 309 11.05 -14.74 -8.09
CA ILE A 309 11.26 -15.74 -7.04
C ILE A 309 12.15 -16.86 -7.60
N ARG A 310 13.12 -17.29 -6.79
CA ARG A 310 13.89 -18.50 -7.01
C ARG A 310 13.88 -19.35 -5.75
N GLY A 311 13.66 -20.64 -5.92
CA GLY A 311 13.55 -21.58 -4.82
C GLY A 311 13.62 -23.02 -5.28
N ILE A 312 13.17 -23.94 -4.43
CA ILE A 312 13.19 -25.38 -4.67
C ILE A 312 11.76 -25.89 -4.81
N LYS A 313 11.56 -26.76 -5.82
CA LYS A 313 10.35 -27.61 -5.96
C LYS A 313 10.75 -29.00 -6.36
N ASP A 314 10.30 -30.03 -5.62
CA ASP A 314 10.63 -31.44 -5.85
C ASP A 314 12.16 -31.67 -5.95
N GLY A 315 12.94 -31.01 -5.09
CA GLY A 315 14.40 -31.10 -5.05
C GLY A 315 15.14 -30.41 -6.20
N LYS A 316 14.45 -29.64 -7.05
CA LYS A 316 15.03 -28.90 -8.17
C LYS A 316 14.89 -27.42 -8.00
N GLU A 317 15.91 -26.67 -8.39
CA GLU A 317 15.84 -25.21 -8.46
C GLU A 317 14.89 -24.79 -9.57
N LYS A 318 14.04 -23.80 -9.26
CA LYS A 318 13.10 -23.17 -10.18
C LYS A 318 13.11 -21.67 -10.02
N THR A 319 12.76 -20.97 -11.10
CA THR A 319 12.50 -19.55 -11.12
C THR A 319 11.05 -19.29 -11.53
N TYR A 320 10.46 -18.25 -10.94
CA TYR A 320 9.08 -17.85 -11.16
C TYR A 320 8.96 -16.35 -11.08
N CYS A 321 8.24 -15.77 -12.02
CA CYS A 321 7.84 -14.38 -12.00
C CYS A 321 6.33 -14.28 -12.01
N VAL A 322 5.80 -13.37 -11.21
CA VAL A 322 4.37 -13.02 -11.19
C VAL A 322 4.27 -11.51 -11.10
N TRP A 323 3.40 -10.91 -11.93
CA TRP A 323 3.27 -9.45 -12.00
C TRP A 323 1.91 -9.00 -12.50
N ASN A 324 1.61 -7.72 -12.27
CA ASN A 324 0.48 -6.99 -12.83
C ASN A 324 0.99 -5.78 -13.62
N ASN A 325 0.30 -5.44 -14.71
CA ASN A 325 0.39 -4.14 -15.36
C ASN A 325 -0.93 -3.39 -15.16
N CYS A 326 -0.85 -2.10 -14.81
CA CYS A 326 -2.01 -1.23 -14.63
C CYS A 326 -1.87 0.06 -15.43
N SER A 327 -2.74 0.26 -16.41
CA SER A 327 -2.79 1.48 -17.23
C SER A 327 -3.34 2.65 -16.41
N HIS A 328 -2.61 3.79 -16.40
CA HIS A 328 -3.07 5.02 -15.74
C HIS A 328 -4.37 5.55 -16.37
N GLN A 329 -4.48 5.49 -17.70
CA GLN A 329 -5.68 5.94 -18.38
C GLN A 329 -6.90 5.07 -18.07
N ALA A 330 -6.74 3.73 -18.07
CA ALA A 330 -7.82 2.81 -17.75
C ALA A 330 -8.29 2.99 -16.30
N ALA A 331 -7.36 3.11 -15.35
CA ALA A 331 -7.64 3.37 -13.94
C ALA A 331 -8.42 4.69 -13.78
N TYR A 332 -7.99 5.74 -14.48
CA TYR A 332 -8.67 7.03 -14.45
C TYR A 332 -10.06 6.99 -15.05
N GLN A 333 -10.25 6.33 -16.19
CA GLN A 333 -11.55 6.16 -16.82
C GLN A 333 -12.56 5.44 -15.91
N GLU A 334 -12.10 4.46 -15.15
CA GLU A 334 -12.96 3.70 -14.25
C GLU A 334 -13.25 4.46 -12.95
N THR A 335 -12.21 5.02 -12.33
CA THR A 335 -12.32 5.51 -10.95
C THR A 335 -12.06 7.02 -10.79
N GLY A 336 -11.58 7.71 -11.80
CA GLY A 336 -11.14 9.11 -11.69
C GLY A 336 -9.86 9.28 -10.91
N ALA A 337 -9.11 8.18 -10.67
CA ALA A 337 -7.83 8.18 -9.98
C ALA A 337 -6.74 7.56 -10.87
N GLN A 338 -5.50 7.96 -10.64
CA GLN A 338 -4.34 7.44 -11.39
C GLN A 338 -3.96 6.01 -10.95
N GLY A 339 -3.14 5.32 -11.76
CA GLY A 339 -2.82 3.90 -11.60
C GLY A 339 -2.25 3.51 -10.23
N VAL A 340 -1.38 4.30 -9.61
CA VAL A 340 -0.82 3.97 -8.28
C VAL A 340 -1.88 4.01 -7.18
N SER A 341 -2.82 4.97 -7.23
CA SER A 341 -3.98 4.96 -6.33
C SER A 341 -4.90 3.76 -6.60
N TYR A 342 -5.02 3.36 -7.87
CA TYR A 342 -5.84 2.23 -8.30
C TYR A 342 -5.24 0.90 -7.83
N THR A 343 -3.93 0.69 -8.03
CA THR A 343 -3.22 -0.52 -7.59
C THR A 343 -3.26 -0.70 -6.08
N THR A 344 -3.35 0.39 -5.30
CA THR A 344 -3.51 0.31 -3.83
C THR A 344 -4.97 0.08 -3.41
N GLY A 345 -5.92 0.79 -4.02
CA GLY A 345 -7.32 0.79 -3.57
C GLY A 345 -8.10 -0.46 -3.97
N VAL A 346 -7.79 -1.06 -5.11
CA VAL A 346 -8.43 -2.31 -5.56
C VAL A 346 -8.13 -3.48 -4.61
N PRO A 347 -6.85 -3.75 -4.23
CA PRO A 347 -6.54 -4.80 -3.28
C PRO A 347 -7.16 -4.60 -1.90
N ALA A 348 -7.22 -3.37 -1.39
CA ALA A 348 -7.91 -3.07 -0.14
C ALA A 348 -9.39 -3.47 -0.19
N THR A 349 -10.05 -3.22 -1.33
CA THR A 349 -11.42 -3.67 -1.55
C THR A 349 -11.52 -5.19 -1.65
N ILE A 350 -10.57 -5.86 -2.32
CA ILE A 350 -10.54 -7.33 -2.41
C ILE A 350 -10.32 -7.95 -1.01
N GLY A 351 -9.41 -7.40 -0.20
CA GLY A 351 -9.20 -7.85 1.18
C GLY A 351 -10.48 -7.73 2.02
N ALA A 352 -11.22 -6.62 1.86
CA ALA A 352 -12.53 -6.47 2.48
C ALA A 352 -13.55 -7.49 1.96
N LEU A 353 -13.56 -7.81 0.65
CA LEU A 353 -14.39 -8.89 0.10
C LEU A 353 -14.04 -10.26 0.72
N MET A 354 -12.73 -10.56 0.88
CA MET A 354 -12.27 -11.78 1.53
C MET A 354 -12.74 -11.84 2.99
N PHE A 355 -12.68 -10.73 3.71
CA PHE A 355 -13.19 -10.63 5.07
C PHE A 355 -14.71 -10.91 5.14
N PHE A 356 -15.51 -10.21 4.32
CA PHE A 356 -16.98 -10.38 4.36
C PHE A 356 -17.46 -11.75 3.85
N LYS A 357 -16.71 -12.39 2.98
CA LYS A 357 -16.94 -13.79 2.56
C LYS A 357 -16.48 -14.81 3.61
N GLY A 358 -15.87 -14.37 4.72
CA GLY A 358 -15.36 -15.23 5.79
C GLY A 358 -14.06 -15.97 5.45
N LEU A 359 -13.43 -15.66 4.32
CA LEU A 359 -12.20 -16.31 3.85
C LEU A 359 -10.96 -15.80 4.59
N TRP A 360 -10.95 -14.50 4.91
CA TRP A 360 -9.86 -13.83 5.64
C TRP A 360 -10.37 -13.28 6.98
N ARG A 361 -11.11 -14.08 7.72
CA ARG A 361 -11.66 -13.71 9.03
C ARG A 361 -11.12 -14.63 10.12
N LYS A 362 -10.19 -14.13 10.90
CA LYS A 362 -9.45 -14.89 11.92
C LYS A 362 -9.02 -13.92 13.02
N PRO A 363 -9.40 -14.12 14.29
CA PRO A 363 -9.02 -13.22 15.39
C PRO A 363 -7.50 -13.04 15.49
N GLY A 364 -7.06 -11.79 15.62
CA GLY A 364 -5.66 -11.41 15.70
C GLY A 364 -5.27 -10.37 14.66
N VAL A 365 -3.95 -10.17 14.49
CA VAL A 365 -3.35 -9.24 13.53
C VAL A 365 -2.49 -10.04 12.57
N TYR A 366 -2.71 -9.87 11.27
CA TYR A 366 -2.10 -10.69 10.22
C TYR A 366 -1.76 -9.85 8.99
N ASN A 367 -0.59 -10.12 8.40
CA ASN A 367 -0.29 -9.65 7.06
C ASN A 367 -1.01 -10.53 6.01
N VAL A 368 -1.18 -10.02 4.80
CA VAL A 368 -1.98 -10.67 3.76
C VAL A 368 -1.48 -12.07 3.36
N GLU A 369 -0.17 -12.29 3.39
CA GLU A 369 0.44 -13.59 3.06
C GLU A 369 0.20 -14.69 4.10
N GLU A 370 -0.39 -14.36 5.26
CA GLU A 370 -0.78 -15.32 6.28
C GLU A 370 -2.18 -15.94 6.04
N PHE A 371 -2.83 -15.56 4.93
CA PHE A 371 -4.13 -16.07 4.50
C PHE A 371 -4.02 -16.93 3.23
N ASP A 372 -5.10 -17.62 2.86
CA ASP A 372 -5.17 -18.33 1.58
C ASP A 372 -5.14 -17.32 0.41
N PRO A 373 -4.15 -17.40 -0.49
CA PRO A 373 -4.02 -16.46 -1.59
C PRO A 373 -5.01 -16.70 -2.74
N ASP A 374 -5.48 -17.94 -2.97
CA ASP A 374 -6.20 -18.33 -4.19
C ASP A 374 -7.45 -17.47 -4.43
N PRO A 375 -8.36 -17.28 -3.46
CA PRO A 375 -9.56 -16.50 -3.71
C PRO A 375 -9.26 -15.01 -3.94
N PHE A 376 -8.17 -14.49 -3.41
CA PHE A 376 -7.72 -13.13 -3.67
C PHE A 376 -7.16 -12.99 -5.09
N MET A 377 -6.34 -13.96 -5.53
CA MET A 377 -5.78 -14.03 -6.89
C MET A 377 -6.89 -14.11 -7.96
N GLU A 378 -7.96 -14.87 -7.70
CA GLU A 378 -9.15 -14.90 -8.56
C GLU A 378 -9.86 -13.53 -8.65
N GLN A 379 -9.96 -12.83 -7.53
CA GLN A 379 -10.59 -11.50 -7.50
C GLN A 379 -9.76 -10.44 -8.22
N LEU A 380 -8.44 -10.50 -8.18
CA LEU A 380 -7.59 -9.58 -8.95
C LEU A 380 -7.96 -9.57 -10.44
N MET A 381 -8.22 -10.75 -11.02
CA MET A 381 -8.59 -10.89 -12.43
C MET A 381 -9.91 -10.19 -12.77
N THR A 382 -10.86 -10.15 -11.85
CA THR A 382 -12.20 -9.61 -12.07
C THR A 382 -12.39 -8.17 -11.60
N GLN A 383 -11.54 -7.73 -10.67
CA GLN A 383 -11.62 -6.39 -10.07
C GLN A 383 -10.75 -5.34 -10.78
N GLY A 384 -10.10 -5.69 -11.90
CA GLY A 384 -9.37 -4.75 -12.76
C GLY A 384 -7.86 -4.74 -12.60
N LEU A 385 -7.29 -5.72 -11.88
CA LEU A 385 -5.84 -5.93 -11.76
C LEU A 385 -5.43 -7.33 -12.22
N PRO A 386 -5.60 -7.66 -13.50
CA PRO A 386 -5.19 -8.96 -14.02
C PRO A 386 -3.69 -9.17 -13.80
N TRP A 387 -3.33 -10.37 -13.39
CA TRP A 387 -1.95 -10.76 -13.17
C TRP A 387 -1.48 -11.76 -14.22
N HIS A 388 -0.17 -11.83 -14.38
CA HIS A 388 0.53 -12.70 -15.31
C HIS A 388 1.62 -13.46 -14.58
N GLU A 389 2.01 -14.61 -15.12
CA GLU A 389 3.09 -15.41 -14.57
C GLU A 389 4.00 -15.96 -15.67
N GLN A 390 5.23 -16.24 -15.31
CA GLN A 390 6.21 -16.87 -16.19
C GLN A 390 7.20 -17.71 -15.39
N PHE A 391 7.56 -18.87 -15.93
CA PHE A 391 8.46 -19.85 -15.33
C PHE A 391 9.80 -19.92 -16.06
N ASP A 392 10.80 -20.48 -15.38
CA ASP A 392 12.09 -20.85 -15.92
C ASP A 392 12.85 -19.71 -16.61
N LEU A 393 12.69 -18.50 -16.08
CA LEU A 393 13.46 -17.34 -16.52
C LEU A 393 14.88 -17.38 -15.96
N ASP A 394 15.84 -16.94 -16.78
CA ASP A 394 17.16 -16.57 -16.28
C ASP A 394 17.05 -15.25 -15.53
N LEU A 395 16.79 -15.33 -14.23
CA LEU A 395 16.68 -14.20 -13.36
C LEU A 395 18.07 -13.86 -12.80
N GLU A 396 18.61 -12.73 -13.16
CA GLU A 396 19.72 -12.13 -12.44
C GLU A 396 19.23 -11.63 -11.05
N LEU A 397 19.08 -12.60 -10.14
CA LEU A 397 18.66 -12.35 -8.77
C LEU A 397 19.84 -12.07 -7.86
#